data_c0c0d76be5b50e7522557dc1eccccf89
#
_entry.id   c0c0d76be5b50e7522557dc1eccccf89
#
_cell.length_a   1.000
_cell.length_b   1.000
_cell.length_c   1.000
_cell.angle_alpha   90.00
_cell.angle_beta   90.00
_cell.angle_gamma   90.00
#
_symmetry.space_group_name_H-M   'P 1'
#
loop_
_entity.id
_entity.type
_entity.pdbx_description
1 polymer ?
#
loop_
_entity_poly.entity_id
_entity_poly.type
_entity_poly.pdbx_seq_one_letter_code
_entity_poly.pdbx_strand_id
1 'polypeptide(L)'
;TRLKIMLIPKRQLLKHLTDNIGQQTLLVLIADQSPNPKDHYWTKFLNQDTAVVTGMERIARQYDYDVFYSTIHHVNRGKYEITFKLLTDNPNSLPPEKLTAMFMHELEQDIIKDPGPYLWSHRRWKLKKPLN
;
A
#
# COMPACT_ATOMS: atom_id res chain seq x y z
N THR A 1 -2.70 21.75 -14.36
CA THR A 1 -3.34 21.11 -13.17
C THR A 1 -3.02 21.93 -11.94
N ARG A 2 -4.02 22.26 -11.12
CA ARG A 2 -3.89 23.05 -9.89
C ARG A 2 -2.93 22.39 -8.88
N LEU A 3 -2.79 21.08 -8.95
CA LEU A 3 -1.82 20.26 -8.23
C LEU A 3 -0.84 19.68 -9.25
N LYS A 4 0.47 19.85 -9.00
CA LYS A 4 1.54 19.26 -9.84
C LYS A 4 1.68 17.75 -9.54
N ILE A 5 0.68 16.96 -9.92
CA ILE A 5 0.73 15.51 -9.77
C ILE A 5 1.27 14.90 -11.06
N MET A 6 2.28 14.05 -10.92
CA MET A 6 2.84 13.26 -12.03
C MET A 6 2.36 11.82 -11.92
N LEU A 7 1.79 11.29 -13.00
CA LEU A 7 1.45 9.88 -13.12
C LEU A 7 2.62 9.14 -13.77
N ILE A 8 3.21 8.20 -13.04
CA ILE A 8 4.38 7.45 -13.50
C ILE A 8 3.93 6.03 -13.83
N PRO A 9 4.14 5.55 -15.08
CA PRO A 9 3.88 4.17 -15.44
C PRO A 9 4.73 3.22 -14.56
N LYS A 10 4.13 2.13 -14.04
CA LYS A 10 4.79 1.17 -13.15
C LYS A 10 6.17 0.72 -13.65
N ARG A 11 6.30 0.47 -14.96
CA ARG A 11 7.58 0.06 -15.60
C ARG A 11 8.69 1.12 -15.55
N GLN A 12 8.34 2.39 -15.34
CA GLN A 12 9.28 3.52 -15.31
C GLN A 12 9.53 4.00 -13.88
N LEU A 13 8.79 3.49 -12.89
CA LEU A 13 8.83 3.96 -11.51
C LEU A 13 10.23 3.90 -10.92
N LEU A 14 10.88 2.73 -10.95
CA LEU A 14 12.22 2.58 -10.36
C LEU A 14 13.26 3.49 -11.02
N LYS A 15 13.23 3.60 -12.35
CA LYS A 15 14.12 4.53 -13.07
C LYS A 15 13.87 5.97 -12.62
N HIS A 16 12.61 6.40 -12.55
CA HIS A 16 12.25 7.73 -12.10
C HIS A 16 12.74 8.02 -10.68
N LEU A 17 12.55 7.08 -9.75
CA LEU A 17 13.00 7.24 -8.36
C LEU A 17 14.54 7.32 -8.29
N THR A 18 15.25 6.50 -9.05
CA THR A 18 16.72 6.54 -9.12
C THR A 18 17.24 7.84 -9.70
N ASP A 19 16.63 8.34 -10.78
CA ASP A 19 17.03 9.59 -11.43
C ASP A 19 16.76 10.83 -10.55
N ASN A 20 15.93 10.71 -9.51
CA ASN A 20 15.53 11.79 -8.61
C ASN A 20 15.94 11.56 -7.14
N ILE A 21 16.93 10.72 -6.89
CA ILE A 21 17.47 10.52 -5.53
C ILE A 21 17.91 11.86 -4.93
N GLY A 22 17.56 12.07 -3.67
CA GLY A 22 17.88 13.31 -2.94
C GLY A 22 16.88 14.46 -3.16
N GLN A 23 15.90 14.31 -4.05
CA GLN A 23 14.81 15.27 -4.17
C GLN A 23 13.67 14.91 -3.20
N GLN A 24 13.11 15.91 -2.53
CA GLN A 24 11.93 15.71 -1.71
C GLN A 24 10.75 15.27 -2.59
N THR A 25 10.27 14.08 -2.36
CA THR A 25 9.25 13.43 -3.19
C THR A 25 8.16 12.81 -2.33
N LEU A 26 6.90 13.01 -2.68
CA LEU A 26 5.77 12.26 -2.15
C LEU A 26 5.32 11.23 -3.20
N LEU A 27 5.52 9.95 -2.88
CA LEU A 27 5.08 8.84 -3.73
C LEU A 27 3.77 8.26 -3.18
N VAL A 28 2.73 8.23 -4.00
CA VAL A 28 1.44 7.60 -3.66
C VAL A 28 1.32 6.26 -4.37
N LEU A 29 1.13 5.19 -3.61
CA LEU A 29 0.99 3.82 -4.11
C LEU A 29 -0.36 3.23 -3.69
N ILE A 30 -0.99 2.50 -4.61
CA ILE A 30 -2.18 1.70 -4.32
C ILE A 30 -1.73 0.25 -4.11
N ALA A 31 -1.84 -0.27 -2.88
CA ALA A 31 -1.28 -1.56 -2.47
C ALA A 31 -2.33 -2.56 -1.97
N ASP A 32 -3.60 -2.22 -2.00
CA ASP A 32 -4.72 -3.04 -1.52
C ASP A 32 -5.20 -4.11 -2.52
N GLN A 33 -4.70 -4.07 -3.75
CA GLN A 33 -5.12 -4.97 -4.82
C GLN A 33 -4.34 -6.31 -4.82
N SER A 34 -4.85 -7.27 -5.60
CA SER A 34 -4.20 -8.58 -5.76
C SER A 34 -2.86 -8.46 -6.47
N PRO A 35 -1.81 -9.14 -5.95
CA PRO A 35 -0.47 -9.11 -6.55
C PRO A 35 -0.38 -9.94 -7.85
N ASN A 36 0.77 -9.81 -8.51
CA ASN A 36 1.18 -10.77 -9.53
C ASN A 36 1.42 -12.14 -8.86
N PRO A 37 1.02 -13.26 -9.48
CA PRO A 37 1.25 -14.61 -8.95
C PRO A 37 2.73 -14.96 -8.67
N LYS A 38 3.67 -14.26 -9.28
CA LYS A 38 5.12 -14.51 -9.12
C LYS A 38 5.79 -13.66 -8.03
N ASP A 39 5.08 -12.70 -7.46
CA ASP A 39 5.67 -11.70 -6.55
C ASP A 39 4.66 -11.31 -5.48
N HIS A 40 4.56 -12.14 -4.44
CA HIS A 40 3.63 -11.93 -3.34
C HIS A 40 4.11 -12.56 -2.04
N TYR A 41 3.58 -12.04 -0.95
CA TYR A 41 3.70 -12.59 0.39
C TYR A 41 2.32 -13.05 0.87
N TRP A 42 2.24 -14.13 1.65
CA TRP A 42 1.00 -14.65 2.20
C TRP A 42 0.80 -14.17 3.64
N THR A 43 -0.33 -13.54 3.91
CA THR A 43 -0.75 -13.14 5.25
C THR A 43 -2.22 -13.44 5.48
N LYS A 44 -2.66 -13.35 6.74
CA LYS A 44 -4.10 -13.32 7.06
C LYS A 44 -4.64 -11.91 6.85
N PHE A 45 -5.78 -11.82 6.19
CA PHE A 45 -6.52 -10.58 5.97
C PHE A 45 -8.01 -10.89 5.89
N LEU A 46 -8.81 -10.27 6.76
CA LEU A 46 -10.23 -10.57 6.95
C LEU A 46 -10.48 -12.07 7.14
N ASN A 47 -9.69 -12.69 8.02
CA ASN A 47 -9.72 -14.11 8.36
C ASN A 47 -9.40 -15.07 7.20
N GLN A 48 -8.89 -14.60 6.07
CA GLN A 48 -8.57 -15.42 4.90
C GLN A 48 -7.07 -15.35 4.58
N ASP A 49 -6.49 -16.47 4.10
CA ASP A 49 -5.15 -16.47 3.53
C ASP A 49 -5.14 -15.60 2.27
N THR A 50 -4.34 -14.56 2.30
CA THR A 50 -4.36 -13.51 1.28
C THR A 50 -2.96 -13.25 0.75
N ALA A 51 -2.81 -13.34 -0.57
CA ALA A 51 -1.59 -12.90 -1.24
C ALA A 51 -1.56 -11.36 -1.30
N VAL A 52 -0.45 -10.76 -0.90
CA VAL A 52 -0.29 -9.30 -0.83
C VAL A 52 0.93 -8.82 -1.58
N VAL A 53 0.87 -7.56 -2.04
CA VAL A 53 1.95 -6.90 -2.78
C VAL A 53 3.04 -6.44 -1.81
N THR A 54 4.30 -6.79 -2.07
CA THR A 54 5.45 -6.34 -1.27
C THR A 54 6.19 -5.15 -1.88
N GLY A 55 5.74 -4.67 -3.04
CA GLY A 55 6.43 -3.62 -3.81
C GLY A 55 6.61 -2.31 -3.06
N MET A 56 5.64 -1.91 -2.24
CA MET A 56 5.73 -0.72 -1.39
C MET A 56 6.89 -0.84 -0.40
N GLU A 57 6.98 -1.95 0.33
CA GLU A 57 8.05 -2.20 1.29
C GLU A 57 9.43 -2.23 0.62
N ARG A 58 9.56 -2.88 -0.56
CA ARG A 58 10.82 -2.90 -1.30
C ARG A 58 11.28 -1.50 -1.71
N ILE A 59 10.36 -0.67 -2.19
CA ILE A 59 10.67 0.72 -2.56
C ILE A 59 11.07 1.52 -1.33
N ALA A 60 10.31 1.42 -0.24
CA ALA A 60 10.61 2.13 1.00
C ALA A 60 12.01 1.80 1.52
N ARG A 61 12.38 0.51 1.54
CA ARG A 61 13.72 0.06 1.97
C ARG A 61 14.83 0.51 1.01
N GLN A 62 14.59 0.43 -0.31
CA GLN A 62 15.61 0.75 -1.31
C GLN A 62 15.95 2.23 -1.33
N TYR A 63 14.98 3.11 -1.08
CA TYR A 63 15.16 4.57 -1.16
C TYR A 63 15.07 5.25 0.20
N ASP A 64 14.98 4.47 1.28
CA ASP A 64 14.92 4.93 2.68
C ASP A 64 13.78 5.95 2.91
N TYR A 65 12.58 5.62 2.44
CA TYR A 65 11.41 6.49 2.55
C TYR A 65 10.65 6.25 3.85
N ASP A 66 10.25 7.34 4.50
CA ASP A 66 9.18 7.31 5.49
C ASP A 66 7.90 6.77 4.85
N VAL A 67 7.18 5.92 5.56
CA VAL A 67 5.96 5.30 5.05
C VAL A 67 4.76 5.69 5.89
N PHE A 68 3.77 6.26 5.23
CA PHE A 68 2.49 6.61 5.81
C PHE A 68 1.37 5.76 5.22
N TYR A 69 0.48 5.32 6.08
CA TYR A 69 -0.82 4.81 5.67
C TYR A 69 -1.80 5.99 5.55
N SER A 70 -2.57 6.03 4.48
CA SER A 70 -3.57 7.08 4.29
C SER A 70 -4.97 6.49 4.23
N THR A 71 -5.88 7.06 5.02
CA THR A 71 -7.30 6.73 5.03
C THR A 71 -8.11 7.90 4.49
N ILE A 72 -9.15 7.60 3.71
CA ILE A 72 -10.10 8.59 3.19
C ILE A 72 -11.47 8.30 3.79
N HIS A 73 -11.97 9.24 4.57
CA HIS A 73 -13.31 9.17 5.16
C HIS A 73 -14.28 10.10 4.42
N HIS A 74 -15.46 9.60 4.11
CA HIS A 74 -16.56 10.41 3.63
C HIS A 74 -17.25 11.07 4.83
N VAL A 75 -17.19 12.39 4.94
CA VAL A 75 -17.79 13.15 6.05
C VAL A 75 -19.25 13.46 5.76
N ASN A 76 -19.50 14.05 4.58
CA ASN A 76 -20.85 14.29 4.06
C ASN A 76 -20.76 14.53 2.53
N ARG A 77 -21.91 14.78 1.87
CA ARG A 77 -21.95 14.92 0.41
C ARG A 77 -20.89 15.89 -0.12
N GLY A 78 -19.93 15.35 -0.89
CA GLY A 78 -18.85 16.10 -1.53
C GLY A 78 -17.71 16.52 -0.60
N LYS A 79 -17.72 16.08 0.68
CA LYS A 79 -16.66 16.36 1.65
C LYS A 79 -16.00 15.08 2.11
N TYR A 80 -14.67 15.06 1.99
CA TYR A 80 -13.81 13.95 2.37
C TYR A 80 -12.73 14.46 3.31
N GLU A 81 -12.34 13.64 4.26
CA GLU A 81 -11.21 13.83 5.14
C GLU A 81 -10.15 12.78 4.82
N ILE A 82 -8.90 13.22 4.70
CA ILE A 82 -7.76 12.34 4.48
C ILE A 82 -6.90 12.43 5.71
N THR A 83 -6.65 11.28 6.36
CA THR A 83 -5.74 11.17 7.48
C THR A 83 -4.50 10.38 7.09
N PHE A 84 -3.35 10.75 7.67
CA PHE A 84 -2.09 10.06 7.46
C PHE A 84 -1.58 9.53 8.80
N LYS A 85 -1.23 8.25 8.83
CA LYS A 85 -0.64 7.58 9.99
C LYS A 85 0.76 7.12 9.61
N LEU A 86 1.77 7.56 10.35
CA LEU A 86 3.14 7.07 10.17
C LEU A 86 3.18 5.58 10.50
N LEU A 87 3.62 4.76 9.55
CA LEU A 87 3.92 3.35 9.77
C LEU A 87 5.37 3.16 10.23
N THR A 88 6.31 3.84 9.56
CA THR A 88 7.73 3.84 9.94
C THR A 88 8.45 5.02 9.28
N ASP A 89 9.42 5.55 9.97
CA ASP A 89 10.46 6.48 9.50
C ASP A 89 11.81 5.78 9.25
N ASN A 90 11.89 4.49 9.55
CA ASN A 90 13.09 3.67 9.32
C ASN A 90 12.69 2.27 8.81
N PRO A 91 12.37 2.11 7.53
CA PRO A 91 11.92 0.84 6.96
C PRO A 91 12.98 -0.26 7.02
N ASN A 92 14.27 0.13 7.06
CA ASN A 92 15.39 -0.80 7.10
C ASN A 92 15.62 -1.44 8.49
N SER A 93 15.08 -0.84 9.56
CA SER A 93 15.12 -1.43 10.91
C SER A 93 14.09 -2.54 11.12
N LEU A 94 13.07 -2.64 10.27
CA LEU A 94 12.02 -3.63 10.39
C LEU A 94 12.45 -4.99 9.82
N PRO A 95 11.96 -6.12 10.35
CA PRO A 95 12.10 -7.42 9.70
C PRO A 95 11.45 -7.43 8.30
N PRO A 96 11.87 -8.34 7.39
CA PRO A 96 11.21 -8.53 6.10
C PRO A 96 9.70 -8.74 6.26
N GLU A 97 8.93 -8.21 5.32
CA GLU A 97 7.46 -8.26 5.23
C GLU A 97 6.71 -7.60 6.40
N LYS A 98 7.43 -7.09 7.41
CA LYS A 98 6.80 -6.44 8.59
C LYS A 98 6.03 -5.19 8.19
N LEU A 99 6.62 -4.35 7.35
CA LEU A 99 5.97 -3.13 6.87
C LEU A 99 4.72 -3.45 6.04
N THR A 100 4.80 -4.46 5.19
CA THR A 100 3.66 -4.97 4.43
C THR A 100 2.55 -5.47 5.37
N ALA A 101 2.91 -6.20 6.43
CA ALA A 101 1.94 -6.67 7.42
C ALA A 101 1.29 -5.51 8.20
N MET A 102 2.05 -4.47 8.55
CA MET A 102 1.52 -3.26 9.19
C MET A 102 0.50 -2.56 8.29
N PHE A 103 0.81 -2.36 7.02
CA PHE A 103 -0.12 -1.80 6.05
C PHE A 103 -1.42 -2.62 5.95
N MET A 104 -1.31 -3.94 5.85
CA MET A 104 -2.47 -4.82 5.77
C MET A 104 -3.32 -4.79 7.04
N HIS A 105 -2.69 -4.66 8.21
CA HIS A 105 -3.40 -4.51 9.48
C HIS A 105 -4.22 -3.20 9.52
N GLU A 106 -3.63 -2.06 9.14
CA GLU A 106 -4.36 -0.78 9.11
C GLU A 106 -5.53 -0.83 8.13
N LEU A 107 -5.32 -1.39 6.94
CA LEU A 107 -6.37 -1.58 5.95
C LEU A 107 -7.52 -2.45 6.49
N GLU A 108 -7.20 -3.53 7.19
CA GLU A 108 -8.19 -4.42 7.81
C GLU A 108 -9.01 -3.69 8.88
N GLN A 109 -8.36 -2.89 9.74
CA GLN A 109 -9.04 -2.10 10.77
C GLN A 109 -9.99 -1.07 10.15
N ASP A 110 -9.58 -0.39 9.08
CA ASP A 110 -10.44 0.56 8.37
C ASP A 110 -11.67 -0.12 7.76
N ILE A 111 -11.49 -1.30 7.14
CA ILE A 111 -12.60 -2.06 6.56
C ILE A 111 -13.56 -2.57 7.63
N ILE A 112 -13.05 -3.03 8.78
CA ILE A 112 -13.90 -3.47 9.89
C ILE A 112 -14.71 -2.31 10.46
N LYS A 113 -14.10 -1.13 10.56
CA LYS A 113 -14.73 0.08 11.07
C LYS A 113 -15.78 0.64 10.11
N ASP A 114 -15.47 0.70 8.82
CA ASP A 114 -16.35 1.19 7.76
C ASP A 114 -16.15 0.38 6.48
N PRO A 115 -16.93 -0.69 6.26
CA PRO A 115 -16.75 -1.57 5.11
C PRO A 115 -17.24 -0.96 3.78
N GLY A 116 -18.05 0.11 3.83
CA GLY A 116 -18.68 0.67 2.64
C GLY A 116 -17.71 1.16 1.57
N PRO A 117 -16.67 1.92 1.90
CA PRO A 117 -15.73 2.49 0.92
C PRO A 117 -14.79 1.46 0.27
N TYR A 118 -14.65 0.26 0.84
CA TYR A 118 -13.73 -0.73 0.28
C TYR A 118 -14.21 -1.25 -1.08
N LEU A 119 -13.26 -1.46 -2.01
CA LEU A 119 -13.56 -1.89 -3.38
C LEU A 119 -13.90 -3.39 -3.43
N TRP A 120 -15.07 -3.79 -2.92
CA TRP A 120 -15.54 -5.17 -2.90
C TRP A 120 -15.71 -5.81 -4.28
N SER A 121 -15.88 -5.02 -5.33
CA SER A 121 -15.93 -5.49 -6.72
C SER A 121 -14.58 -6.00 -7.24
N HIS A 122 -13.45 -5.64 -6.57
CA HIS A 122 -12.14 -6.19 -6.90
C HIS A 122 -12.03 -7.63 -6.41
N ARG A 123 -11.67 -8.56 -7.32
CA ARG A 123 -11.49 -9.99 -7.01
C ARG A 123 -10.21 -10.19 -6.17
N ARG A 124 -10.27 -9.85 -4.86
CA ARG A 124 -9.11 -9.82 -3.94
C ARG A 124 -8.48 -11.19 -3.74
N TRP A 125 -9.28 -12.24 -3.60
CA TRP A 125 -8.84 -13.61 -3.30
C TRP A 125 -8.82 -14.50 -4.53
N LYS A 126 -8.32 -14.01 -5.65
CA LYS A 126 -8.17 -14.81 -6.89
C LYS A 126 -7.04 -15.82 -6.80
N LEU A 127 -6.00 -15.56 -6.01
CA LEU A 127 -4.93 -16.51 -5.72
C LEU A 127 -5.34 -17.37 -4.53
N LYS A 128 -5.03 -18.66 -4.61
CA LYS A 128 -5.25 -19.62 -3.53
C LYS A 128 -3.90 -20.02 -2.97
N LYS A 129 -3.78 -20.03 -1.64
CA LYS A 129 -2.58 -20.54 -0.97
C LYS A 129 -2.48 -22.05 -1.21
N PRO A 130 -1.34 -22.58 -1.66
CA PRO A 130 -1.14 -24.01 -1.78
C PRO A 130 -1.39 -24.69 -0.43
N LEU A 131 -2.06 -25.84 -0.46
CA LEU A 131 -2.13 -26.72 0.70
C LEU A 131 -0.77 -27.42 0.83
N ASN A 132 -0.11 -27.23 1.97
CA ASN A 132 1.11 -28.00 2.30
C ASN A 132 0.74 -29.41 2.74
#